data_3848873826f40805af42abd463738455
#
_entry.id   3848873826f40805af42abd463738455
#
_cell.length_a   1.000
_cell.length_b   1.000
_cell.length_c   1.000
_cell.angle_alpha   90.00
_cell.angle_beta   90.00
_cell.angle_gamma   90.00
#
_symmetry.space_group_name_H-M   'P 1'
#
loop_
_entity.id
_entity.type
_entity.pdbx_description
1 polymer ?
#
loop_
_entity_poly.entity_id
_entity_poly.type
_entity_poly.pdbx_seq_one_letter_code
_entity_poly.pdbx_strand_id
1 'polypeptide(L)'
;ISFVTSEGLPMFLLALQRKKNWYYFADCSTESRTLAENIYREDADTVIIFGEKRDDQTEFPNYPCLFINVSPAAIVAHKKNIGSKCKIFLMKENDIGTNPRAVDLHALPVEVYARTTNGRDHLSGNINFFHSYDCCARQYWHSKPLCSHENTIVIIGFENYGRCILERAIMTNILSVSQHVAYHIFGDARRFLAMHDHLNETFSLNCVSETTDSLIFHDDPWETHHALMELADRIIICPDNEPDGWNIYWRLNSYYNPRGRIHLHSNRKTPGVSYFGTNEEIYTPDQIMRTALNKAAITINEIFCRSVSYPTRTWDELDDFHRDSKIAAADHLLMKVRILLKDETITELTPEIAQRASKVYRDTRKAPAMQEMYRRIDHTRWLRFYTFYNWSYGLARNDTVRQHPMLCPYDQLNPEQKRERDAAWELLEQIAPEL
;
A
#
# COMPACT_ATOMS: atom_id res chain seq x y z
N ILE A 1 -27.54 44.73 -2.74
CA ILE A 1 -27.92 43.79 -1.67
C ILE A 1 -28.26 42.37 -2.22
N SER A 2 -28.18 42.14 -3.52
CA SER A 2 -28.42 40.77 -4.09
C SER A 2 -27.17 39.90 -4.22
N PHE A 3 -26.08 40.21 -3.55
CA PHE A 3 -24.85 39.41 -3.51
C PHE A 3 -24.81 38.33 -2.43
N VAL A 4 -25.89 38.11 -1.72
CA VAL A 4 -26.04 37.06 -0.72
C VAL A 4 -26.81 35.88 -1.33
N THR A 5 -26.45 35.46 -2.53
CA THR A 5 -26.70 34.09 -2.95
C THR A 5 -25.67 33.22 -2.26
N SER A 6 -26.04 31.99 -1.93
CA SER A 6 -25.21 31.02 -1.18
C SER A 6 -23.80 30.78 -1.70
N GLU A 7 -23.45 31.29 -2.86
CA GLU A 7 -22.17 31.15 -3.56
C GLU A 7 -21.37 32.46 -3.68
N GLY A 8 -22.02 33.63 -3.63
CA GLY A 8 -21.34 34.92 -3.86
C GLY A 8 -20.35 35.31 -2.76
N LEU A 9 -20.68 35.12 -1.50
CA LEU A 9 -19.81 35.45 -0.38
C LEU A 9 -18.58 34.54 -0.29
N PRO A 10 -18.71 33.22 -0.39
CA PRO A 10 -17.54 32.33 -0.40
C PRO A 10 -16.59 32.63 -1.56
N MET A 11 -17.08 32.88 -2.76
CA MET A 11 -16.24 33.23 -3.92
C MET A 11 -15.53 34.59 -3.75
N PHE A 12 -16.15 35.55 -3.11
CA PHE A 12 -15.52 36.83 -2.75
C PHE A 12 -14.41 36.63 -1.70
N LEU A 13 -14.66 35.86 -0.65
CA LEU A 13 -13.65 35.50 0.35
C LEU A 13 -12.46 34.77 -0.27
N LEU A 14 -12.74 33.89 -1.21
CA LEU A 14 -11.70 33.18 -1.96
C LEU A 14 -10.85 34.12 -2.81
N ALA A 15 -11.49 35.13 -3.43
CA ALA A 15 -10.79 36.16 -4.21
C ALA A 15 -9.79 36.98 -3.38
N LEU A 16 -10.09 37.20 -2.10
CA LEU A 16 -9.20 37.90 -1.16
C LEU A 16 -7.97 37.06 -0.77
N GLN A 17 -8.06 35.73 -0.89
CA GLN A 17 -7.02 34.78 -0.48
C GLN A 17 -6.23 34.21 -1.65
N ARG A 18 -6.19 34.89 -2.77
CA ARG A 18 -5.55 34.42 -4.02
C ARG A 18 -4.05 34.10 -3.90
N LYS A 19 -3.34 34.68 -2.95
CA LYS A 19 -1.90 34.45 -2.73
C LYS A 19 -1.59 33.14 -1.98
N LYS A 20 -2.57 32.58 -1.28
CA LYS A 20 -2.43 31.38 -0.49
C LYS A 20 -2.47 30.10 -1.34
N ASN A 21 -2.03 28.98 -0.81
CA ASN A 21 -2.25 27.67 -1.38
C ASN A 21 -3.72 27.28 -1.25
N TRP A 22 -4.31 26.74 -2.32
CA TRP A 22 -5.68 26.27 -2.32
C TRP A 22 -5.72 24.76 -2.45
N TYR A 23 -6.49 24.13 -1.57
CA TYR A 23 -6.73 22.70 -1.57
C TYR A 23 -8.23 22.46 -1.71
N TYR A 24 -8.63 22.05 -2.91
CA TYR A 24 -10.03 21.82 -3.26
C TYR A 24 -10.34 20.33 -3.16
N PHE A 25 -11.32 19.99 -2.34
CA PHE A 25 -11.87 18.64 -2.20
C PHE A 25 -13.22 18.60 -2.89
N ALA A 26 -13.42 17.66 -3.82
CA ALA A 26 -14.67 17.53 -4.56
C ALA A 26 -15.85 17.14 -3.66
N ASP A 27 -15.58 16.47 -2.55
CA ASP A 27 -16.53 16.01 -1.55
C ASP A 27 -16.12 16.42 -0.13
N CYS A 28 -17.01 16.17 0.84
CA CYS A 28 -16.79 16.44 2.27
C CYS A 28 -16.86 15.15 3.11
N SER A 29 -16.39 14.01 2.56
CA SER A 29 -16.30 12.73 3.28
C SER A 29 -15.37 12.82 4.50
N THR A 30 -15.40 11.80 5.35
CA THR A 30 -14.52 11.73 6.51
C THR A 30 -13.05 11.72 6.08
N GLU A 31 -12.73 11.02 5.02
CA GLU A 31 -11.40 10.95 4.40
C GLU A 31 -10.92 12.32 3.90
N SER A 32 -11.79 13.03 3.16
CA SER A 32 -11.52 14.40 2.69
C SER A 32 -11.27 15.35 3.85
N ARG A 33 -12.08 15.27 4.90
CA ARG A 33 -11.92 16.12 6.10
C ARG A 33 -10.64 15.81 6.85
N THR A 34 -10.29 14.51 6.99
CA THR A 34 -9.07 14.11 7.68
C THR A 34 -7.82 14.60 6.92
N LEU A 35 -7.77 14.42 5.60
CA LEU A 35 -6.66 14.92 4.80
C LEU A 35 -6.58 16.46 4.86
N ALA A 36 -7.71 17.15 4.76
CA ALA A 36 -7.77 18.61 4.84
C ALA A 36 -7.30 19.13 6.21
N GLU A 37 -7.67 18.46 7.30
CA GLU A 37 -7.20 18.80 8.64
C GLU A 37 -5.68 18.62 8.77
N ASN A 38 -5.15 17.52 8.27
CA ASN A 38 -3.71 17.25 8.29
C ASN A 38 -2.94 18.28 7.44
N ILE A 39 -3.45 18.67 6.27
CA ILE A 39 -2.88 19.75 5.46
C ILE A 39 -2.87 21.07 6.24
N TYR A 40 -4.00 21.42 6.88
CA TYR A 40 -4.10 22.66 7.65
C TYR A 40 -3.17 22.68 8.87
N ARG A 41 -2.96 21.54 9.52
CA ARG A 41 -2.01 21.40 10.66
C ARG A 41 -0.56 21.63 10.23
N GLU A 42 -0.19 21.22 8.99
CA GLU A 42 1.16 21.47 8.45
C GLU A 42 1.36 22.93 8.00
N ASP A 43 0.34 23.52 7.38
CA ASP A 43 0.37 24.89 6.85
C ASP A 43 -0.97 25.59 7.11
N ALA A 44 -1.04 26.35 8.20
CA ALA A 44 -2.23 27.10 8.57
C ALA A 44 -2.47 28.32 7.62
N ASP A 45 -1.50 28.71 6.79
CA ASP A 45 -1.67 29.77 5.78
C ASP A 45 -2.18 29.23 4.44
N THR A 46 -3.11 28.31 4.51
CA THR A 46 -3.72 27.64 3.38
C THR A 46 -5.23 27.87 3.32
N VAL A 47 -5.86 27.57 2.20
CA VAL A 47 -7.32 27.65 2.01
C VAL A 47 -7.86 26.27 1.67
N ILE A 48 -8.68 25.74 2.55
CA ILE A 48 -9.40 24.49 2.35
C ILE A 48 -10.78 24.80 1.75
N ILE A 49 -11.14 24.11 0.68
CA ILE A 49 -12.38 24.28 -0.07
C ILE A 49 -13.04 22.93 -0.28
N PHE A 50 -14.31 22.79 0.09
CA PHE A 50 -15.14 21.63 -0.21
C PHE A 50 -16.17 21.98 -1.29
N GLY A 51 -16.23 21.15 -2.35
CA GLY A 51 -17.10 21.34 -3.51
C GLY A 51 -18.54 20.90 -3.30
N GLU A 52 -18.82 20.12 -2.27
CA GLU A 52 -20.17 19.71 -1.89
C GLU A 52 -20.75 20.65 -0.83
N LYS A 53 -22.09 20.81 -0.85
CA LYS A 53 -22.78 21.42 0.29
C LYS A 53 -22.61 20.52 1.50
N ARG A 54 -22.46 21.17 2.63
CA ARG A 54 -22.49 20.48 3.93
C ARG A 54 -23.83 19.77 4.10
N ASP A 55 -23.81 18.51 4.46
CA ASP A 55 -24.96 17.83 5.05
C ASP A 55 -25.17 18.36 6.48
N ASP A 56 -26.40 18.63 6.89
CA ASP A 56 -26.74 19.14 8.23
C ASP A 56 -26.32 18.19 9.36
N GLN A 57 -26.11 16.91 9.07
CA GLN A 57 -25.61 15.90 10.00
C GLN A 57 -24.10 15.88 10.15
N THR A 58 -23.37 16.62 9.31
CA THR A 58 -21.90 16.62 9.32
C THR A 58 -21.38 17.63 10.35
N GLU A 59 -20.54 17.18 11.28
CA GLU A 59 -19.84 18.07 12.21
C GLU A 59 -18.99 19.10 11.46
N PHE A 60 -18.92 20.32 11.99
CA PHE A 60 -18.05 21.34 11.43
C PHE A 60 -16.59 20.95 11.60
N PRO A 61 -15.75 21.09 10.55
CA PRO A 61 -14.33 21.02 10.74
C PRO A 61 -13.82 22.03 11.79
N ASN A 62 -12.87 21.59 12.61
CA ASN A 62 -12.25 22.45 13.63
C ASN A 62 -11.21 23.42 13.05
N TYR A 63 -11.17 23.59 11.73
CA TYR A 63 -10.28 24.48 11.00
C TYR A 63 -11.05 25.33 9.99
N PRO A 64 -10.53 26.50 9.59
CA PRO A 64 -11.18 27.38 8.61
C PRO A 64 -11.30 26.70 7.25
N CYS A 65 -12.50 26.59 6.73
CA CYS A 65 -12.77 26.04 5.41
C CYS A 65 -13.93 26.76 4.72
N LEU A 66 -14.03 26.62 3.42
CA LEU A 66 -15.09 27.19 2.59
C LEU A 66 -15.87 26.05 1.91
N PHE A 67 -17.18 26.16 1.91
CA PHE A 67 -18.06 25.25 1.18
C PHE A 67 -18.57 25.99 -0.06
N ILE A 68 -18.15 25.55 -1.25
CA ILE A 68 -18.45 26.22 -2.51
C ILE A 68 -18.88 25.17 -3.53
N ASN A 69 -20.15 25.16 -3.87
CA ASN A 69 -20.72 24.20 -4.84
C ASN A 69 -20.37 24.60 -6.29
N VAL A 70 -19.11 24.51 -6.64
CA VAL A 70 -18.62 24.79 -7.99
C VAL A 70 -17.72 23.66 -8.49
N SER A 71 -17.57 23.54 -9.81
CA SER A 71 -16.70 22.50 -10.37
C SER A 71 -15.22 22.80 -10.13
N PRO A 72 -14.36 21.76 -10.12
CA PRO A 72 -12.91 21.93 -10.05
C PRO A 72 -12.37 22.92 -11.11
N ALA A 73 -12.87 22.84 -12.35
CA ALA A 73 -12.48 23.73 -13.43
C ALA A 73 -12.80 25.21 -13.15
N ALA A 74 -13.95 25.49 -12.52
CA ALA A 74 -14.32 26.85 -12.13
C ALA A 74 -13.39 27.42 -11.04
N ILE A 75 -12.98 26.61 -10.06
CA ILE A 75 -12.00 26.99 -9.04
C ILE A 75 -10.65 27.32 -9.67
N VAL A 76 -10.16 26.46 -10.57
CA VAL A 76 -8.89 26.68 -11.28
C VAL A 76 -8.94 27.95 -12.14
N ALA A 77 -10.03 28.14 -12.89
CA ALA A 77 -10.21 29.37 -13.71
C ALA A 77 -10.21 30.64 -12.85
N HIS A 78 -10.77 30.57 -11.65
CA HIS A 78 -10.77 31.72 -10.71
C HIS A 78 -9.37 32.06 -10.20
N LYS A 79 -8.48 31.06 -10.10
CA LYS A 79 -7.09 31.22 -9.66
C LYS A 79 -6.09 31.53 -10.78
N LYS A 80 -6.49 31.41 -12.04
CA LYS A 80 -5.64 31.41 -13.26
C LYS A 80 -4.66 32.57 -13.40
N ASN A 81 -4.85 33.68 -12.73
CA ASN A 81 -3.98 34.86 -12.86
C ASN A 81 -2.92 35.00 -11.76
N ILE A 82 -2.73 34.02 -10.86
CA ILE A 82 -1.93 34.23 -9.65
C ILE A 82 -1.09 32.99 -9.31
N GLY A 83 -0.33 32.45 -10.27
CA GLY A 83 0.63 31.36 -10.05
C GLY A 83 0.00 30.10 -9.41
N SER A 84 0.23 28.97 -9.99
CA SER A 84 -0.38 27.68 -9.71
C SER A 84 -0.06 27.12 -8.32
N LYS A 85 -0.86 27.47 -7.34
CA LYS A 85 -0.82 26.83 -6.01
C LYS A 85 -2.21 26.28 -5.67
N CYS A 86 -2.82 25.53 -6.59
CA CYS A 86 -4.08 24.86 -6.39
C CYS A 86 -3.89 23.36 -6.59
N LYS A 87 -4.40 22.57 -5.64
CA LYS A 87 -4.44 21.10 -5.74
C LYS A 87 -5.88 20.65 -5.62
N ILE A 88 -6.24 19.61 -6.37
CA ILE A 88 -7.60 19.06 -6.40
C ILE A 88 -7.56 17.64 -5.85
N PHE A 89 -8.53 17.30 -5.00
CA PHE A 89 -8.68 15.98 -4.39
C PHE A 89 -10.04 15.38 -4.73
N LEU A 90 -10.01 14.17 -5.29
CA LEU A 90 -11.17 13.35 -5.61
C LEU A 90 -11.10 12.11 -4.71
N MET A 91 -11.83 12.13 -3.60
CA MET A 91 -11.70 11.12 -2.55
C MET A 91 -12.76 10.02 -2.63
N LYS A 92 -13.86 10.25 -3.34
CA LYS A 92 -14.89 9.23 -3.59
C LYS A 92 -14.43 8.26 -4.67
N GLU A 93 -14.62 6.98 -4.42
CA GLU A 93 -14.12 5.85 -5.22
C GLU A 93 -14.62 5.80 -6.68
N ASN A 94 -15.72 6.45 -6.99
CA ASN A 94 -16.38 6.35 -8.32
C ASN A 94 -16.13 7.57 -9.22
N ASP A 95 -15.28 8.53 -8.80
CA ASP A 95 -15.24 9.81 -9.49
C ASP A 95 -14.49 9.79 -10.83
N ILE A 96 -13.61 8.83 -11.09
CA ILE A 96 -12.72 8.89 -12.25
C ILE A 96 -13.04 7.91 -13.35
N GLY A 97 -13.48 6.69 -13.03
CA GLY A 97 -13.76 5.66 -14.05
C GLY A 97 -15.08 5.85 -14.81
N THR A 98 -16.02 6.59 -14.25
CA THR A 98 -17.39 6.76 -14.79
C THR A 98 -17.83 8.21 -14.96
N ASN A 99 -17.00 9.19 -14.53
CA ASN A 99 -17.40 10.59 -14.56
C ASN A 99 -16.86 11.30 -15.81
N PRO A 100 -17.75 11.82 -16.69
CA PRO A 100 -17.35 12.65 -17.84
C PRO A 100 -16.48 13.86 -17.44
N ARG A 101 -16.59 14.33 -16.18
CA ARG A 101 -15.78 15.43 -15.65
C ARG A 101 -14.30 15.05 -15.45
N ALA A 102 -13.96 13.75 -15.37
CA ALA A 102 -12.56 13.32 -15.27
C ALA A 102 -11.75 13.66 -16.53
N VAL A 103 -12.37 13.63 -17.70
CA VAL A 103 -11.72 14.00 -18.97
C VAL A 103 -11.29 15.47 -18.96
N ASP A 104 -12.09 16.35 -18.37
CA ASP A 104 -11.76 17.78 -18.26
C ASP A 104 -10.61 18.05 -17.27
N LEU A 105 -10.39 17.17 -16.29
CA LEU A 105 -9.36 17.34 -15.27
C LEU A 105 -7.94 17.16 -15.83
N HIS A 106 -7.74 16.31 -16.85
CA HIS A 106 -6.44 16.16 -17.53
C HIS A 106 -5.98 17.44 -18.23
N ALA A 107 -6.90 18.31 -18.61
CA ALA A 107 -6.61 19.57 -19.25
C ALA A 107 -6.27 20.70 -18.25
N LEU A 108 -6.45 20.49 -16.96
CA LEU A 108 -6.20 21.52 -15.94
C LEU A 108 -4.70 21.66 -15.66
N PRO A 109 -4.17 22.88 -15.55
CA PRO A 109 -2.77 23.13 -15.24
C PRO A 109 -2.49 23.05 -13.72
N VAL A 110 -3.03 22.02 -13.05
CA VAL A 110 -2.92 21.80 -11.59
C VAL A 110 -2.78 20.32 -11.29
N GLU A 111 -2.18 20.00 -10.17
CA GLU A 111 -2.10 18.62 -9.68
C GLU A 111 -3.47 18.15 -9.18
N VAL A 112 -3.86 16.98 -9.60
CA VAL A 112 -5.08 16.29 -9.16
C VAL A 112 -4.67 15.03 -8.45
N TYR A 113 -5.26 14.77 -7.29
CA TYR A 113 -5.08 13.55 -6.50
C TYR A 113 -6.39 12.80 -6.46
N ALA A 114 -6.36 11.54 -6.89
CA ALA A 114 -7.57 10.78 -7.09
C ALA A 114 -7.48 9.41 -6.42
N ARG A 115 -8.43 9.12 -5.56
CA ARG A 115 -8.53 7.81 -4.92
C ARG A 115 -8.98 6.77 -5.93
N THR A 116 -8.31 5.62 -5.94
CA THR A 116 -8.70 4.44 -6.72
C THR A 116 -8.88 3.23 -5.81
N THR A 117 -9.76 2.31 -6.20
CA THR A 117 -9.94 1.00 -5.56
C THR A 117 -9.50 -0.14 -6.46
N ASN A 118 -9.18 0.17 -7.71
CA ASN A 118 -8.73 -0.78 -8.71
C ASN A 118 -7.38 -0.34 -9.25
N GLY A 119 -6.44 -1.28 -9.29
CA GLY A 119 -5.08 -0.99 -9.74
C GLY A 119 -4.13 -0.62 -8.59
N ARG A 120 -3.07 0.10 -8.91
CA ARG A 120 -2.04 0.58 -7.97
C ARG A 120 -1.88 2.09 -8.10
N ASP A 121 -1.11 2.68 -7.20
CA ASP A 121 -0.73 4.08 -7.31
C ASP A 121 -0.04 4.32 -8.65
N HIS A 122 -0.54 5.27 -9.41
CA HIS A 122 0.05 5.63 -10.71
C HIS A 122 -0.20 7.10 -11.06
N LEU A 123 0.55 7.61 -12.02
CA LEU A 123 0.42 8.95 -12.57
C LEU A 123 -0.16 8.84 -13.98
N SER A 124 -1.16 9.67 -14.29
CA SER A 124 -1.72 9.82 -15.62
C SER A 124 -1.86 11.32 -15.95
N GLY A 125 -0.89 11.85 -16.68
CA GLY A 125 -0.81 13.30 -16.94
C GLY A 125 -0.58 14.09 -15.65
N ASN A 126 -1.55 14.93 -15.28
CA ASN A 126 -1.55 15.70 -14.02
C ASN A 126 -2.33 15.04 -12.88
N ILE A 127 -2.82 13.80 -13.07
CA ILE A 127 -3.61 13.05 -12.08
C ILE A 127 -2.74 12.00 -11.41
N ASN A 128 -2.56 12.16 -10.10
CA ASN A 128 -1.90 11.22 -9.21
C ASN A 128 -2.96 10.29 -8.60
N PHE A 129 -2.98 9.04 -9.04
CA PHE A 129 -3.87 8.04 -8.46
C PHE A 129 -3.22 7.42 -7.24
N PHE A 130 -3.97 7.29 -6.15
CA PHE A 130 -3.54 6.61 -4.94
C PHE A 130 -4.56 5.56 -4.48
N HIS A 131 -4.07 4.45 -3.97
CA HIS A 131 -4.89 3.31 -3.54
C HIS A 131 -4.87 3.21 -2.01
N SER A 132 -5.88 3.78 -1.34
CA SER A 132 -5.90 3.88 0.13
C SER A 132 -5.86 2.53 0.85
N TYR A 133 -6.50 1.50 0.32
CA TYR A 133 -6.48 0.15 0.90
C TYR A 133 -5.10 -0.49 0.80
N ASP A 134 -4.39 -0.26 -0.31
CA ASP A 134 -3.00 -0.70 -0.47
C ASP A 134 -2.05 0.05 0.47
N CYS A 135 -2.22 1.37 0.60
CA CYS A 135 -1.48 2.17 1.59
C CYS A 135 -1.67 1.61 3.00
N CYS A 136 -2.92 1.28 3.39
CA CYS A 136 -3.23 0.67 4.67
C CYS A 136 -2.50 -0.67 4.86
N ALA A 137 -2.54 -1.55 3.86
CA ALA A 137 -1.91 -2.87 3.92
C ALA A 137 -0.38 -2.77 4.05
N ARG A 138 0.26 -1.87 3.30
CA ARG A 138 1.70 -1.62 3.38
C ARG A 138 2.11 -1.06 4.73
N GLN A 139 1.39 -0.06 5.26
CA GLN A 139 1.62 0.48 6.61
C GLN A 139 1.42 -0.57 7.69
N TYR A 140 0.40 -1.42 7.54
CA TYR A 140 0.16 -2.53 8.46
C TYR A 140 1.37 -3.46 8.53
N TRP A 141 1.88 -3.95 7.41
CA TRP A 141 3.01 -4.87 7.40
C TRP A 141 4.34 -4.20 7.75
N HIS A 142 4.49 -2.88 7.57
CA HIS A 142 5.63 -2.12 8.07
C HIS A 142 5.58 -2.00 9.60
N SER A 143 4.44 -1.63 10.17
CA SER A 143 4.30 -1.41 11.62
C SER A 143 4.18 -2.71 12.42
N LYS A 144 3.66 -3.76 11.81
CA LYS A 144 3.39 -5.09 12.40
C LYS A 144 3.93 -6.20 11.50
N PRO A 145 5.24 -6.22 11.22
CA PRO A 145 5.83 -7.19 10.31
C PRO A 145 5.67 -8.62 10.84
N LEU A 146 5.73 -9.60 9.92
CA LEU A 146 5.69 -11.01 10.27
C LEU A 146 6.86 -11.36 11.21
N CYS A 147 6.61 -12.19 12.22
CA CYS A 147 7.62 -12.73 13.13
C CYS A 147 7.91 -14.21 12.84
N SER A 148 9.09 -14.68 13.23
CA SER A 148 9.53 -16.07 12.94
C SER A 148 8.71 -17.15 13.62
N HIS A 149 8.02 -16.82 14.71
CA HIS A 149 7.15 -17.74 15.43
C HIS A 149 5.72 -17.80 14.86
N GLU A 150 5.35 -16.92 13.94
CA GLU A 150 4.01 -16.86 13.37
C GLU A 150 3.90 -17.81 12.17
N ASN A 151 3.13 -18.86 12.31
CA ASN A 151 2.91 -19.88 11.29
C ASN A 151 1.43 -19.99 10.86
N THR A 152 0.52 -19.39 11.63
CA THR A 152 -0.92 -19.41 11.35
C THR A 152 -1.50 -18.02 11.47
N ILE A 153 -1.90 -17.45 10.34
CA ILE A 153 -2.51 -16.11 10.25
C ILE A 153 -3.93 -16.25 9.73
N VAL A 154 -4.87 -15.66 10.46
CA VAL A 154 -6.29 -15.62 10.08
C VAL A 154 -6.64 -14.21 9.62
N ILE A 155 -7.33 -14.09 8.48
CA ILE A 155 -7.88 -12.83 7.95
C ILE A 155 -9.40 -12.98 7.91
N ILE A 156 -10.12 -12.14 8.63
CA ILE A 156 -11.59 -12.12 8.66
C ILE A 156 -12.07 -10.80 8.02
N GLY A 157 -12.86 -10.93 6.95
CA GLY A 157 -13.24 -9.84 6.05
C GLY A 157 -12.29 -9.75 4.87
N PHE A 158 -12.74 -10.26 3.70
CA PHE A 158 -11.91 -10.37 2.50
C PHE A 158 -12.45 -9.50 1.35
N GLU A 159 -12.89 -8.32 1.71
CA GLU A 159 -13.23 -7.26 0.78
C GLU A 159 -11.94 -6.46 0.42
N ASN A 160 -12.02 -5.13 0.38
CA ASN A 160 -10.91 -4.29 -0.08
C ASN A 160 -9.69 -4.33 0.86
N TYR A 161 -9.88 -4.18 2.18
CA TYR A 161 -8.76 -4.19 3.13
C TYR A 161 -8.12 -5.56 3.25
N GLY A 162 -8.92 -6.62 3.50
CA GLY A 162 -8.39 -7.97 3.69
C GLY A 162 -7.68 -8.50 2.45
N ARG A 163 -8.20 -8.17 1.27
CA ARG A 163 -7.56 -8.49 0.00
C ARG A 163 -6.17 -7.84 -0.10
N CYS A 164 -6.06 -6.54 0.13
CA CYS A 164 -4.77 -5.83 0.06
C CYS A 164 -3.79 -6.32 1.15
N ILE A 165 -4.27 -6.62 2.35
CA ILE A 165 -3.45 -7.23 3.43
C ILE A 165 -2.84 -8.55 2.96
N LEU A 166 -3.63 -9.45 2.35
CA LEU A 166 -3.13 -10.72 1.83
C LEU A 166 -2.16 -10.51 0.66
N GLU A 167 -2.51 -9.65 -0.31
CA GLU A 167 -1.66 -9.33 -1.45
C GLU A 167 -0.27 -8.88 -1.02
N ARG A 168 -0.19 -7.96 -0.07
CA ARG A 168 1.11 -7.48 0.45
C ARG A 168 1.82 -8.54 1.29
N ALA A 169 1.09 -9.37 2.05
CA ALA A 169 1.68 -10.50 2.76
C ALA A 169 2.40 -11.48 1.80
N ILE A 170 1.75 -11.84 0.70
CA ILE A 170 2.32 -12.71 -0.34
C ILE A 170 3.66 -12.16 -0.85
N MET A 171 3.74 -10.85 -1.06
CA MET A 171 4.90 -10.20 -1.68
C MET A 171 6.03 -9.89 -0.69
N THR A 172 5.74 -9.74 0.60
CA THR A 172 6.71 -9.18 1.57
C THR A 172 7.03 -10.09 2.76
N ASN A 173 6.12 -10.98 3.18
CA ASN A 173 6.30 -11.78 4.37
C ASN A 173 7.18 -13.02 4.14
N ILE A 174 8.47 -12.79 3.91
CA ILE A 174 9.45 -13.84 3.71
C ILE A 174 10.65 -13.57 4.61
N LEU A 175 10.69 -14.22 5.79
CA LEU A 175 11.79 -14.14 6.74
C LEU A 175 12.81 -15.27 6.55
N SER A 176 12.33 -16.45 6.20
CA SER A 176 13.16 -17.64 6.04
C SER A 176 12.52 -18.57 5.01
N VAL A 177 13.36 -19.29 4.28
CA VAL A 177 12.90 -20.37 3.41
C VAL A 177 12.40 -21.59 4.19
N SER A 178 12.65 -21.67 5.47
CA SER A 178 12.17 -22.76 6.35
C SER A 178 10.92 -22.40 7.14
N GLN A 179 10.49 -21.14 7.15
CA GLN A 179 9.22 -20.75 7.77
C GLN A 179 8.07 -21.12 6.85
N HIS A 180 7.03 -21.71 7.42
CA HIS A 180 5.81 -22.09 6.73
C HIS A 180 4.64 -21.34 7.37
N VAL A 181 3.98 -20.47 6.59
CA VAL A 181 2.83 -19.69 7.06
C VAL A 181 1.56 -20.16 6.35
N ALA A 182 0.57 -20.56 7.14
CA ALA A 182 -0.77 -20.83 6.66
C ALA A 182 -1.63 -19.58 6.84
N TYR A 183 -2.08 -19.00 5.73
CA TYR A 183 -3.06 -17.91 5.71
C TYR A 183 -4.45 -18.50 5.56
N HIS A 184 -5.29 -18.32 6.58
CA HIS A 184 -6.69 -18.71 6.59
C HIS A 184 -7.56 -17.49 6.31
N ILE A 185 -8.33 -17.52 5.25
CA ILE A 185 -9.08 -16.37 4.72
C ILE A 185 -10.58 -16.64 4.83
N PHE A 186 -11.31 -15.76 5.54
CA PHE A 186 -12.77 -15.79 5.67
C PHE A 186 -13.39 -14.57 4.99
N GLY A 187 -14.17 -14.83 3.95
CA GLY A 187 -14.82 -13.82 3.11
C GLY A 187 -14.91 -14.23 1.65
N ASP A 188 -15.51 -13.40 0.78
CA ASP A 188 -15.69 -13.75 -0.63
C ASP A 188 -14.39 -13.61 -1.43
N ALA A 189 -13.75 -14.72 -1.69
CA ALA A 189 -12.51 -14.81 -2.46
C ALA A 189 -12.69 -15.05 -3.96
N ARG A 190 -13.91 -15.22 -4.47
CA ARG A 190 -14.18 -15.64 -5.86
C ARG A 190 -13.52 -14.73 -6.88
N ARG A 191 -13.63 -13.42 -6.69
CA ARG A 191 -13.01 -12.43 -7.61
C ARG A 191 -11.49 -12.48 -7.54
N PHE A 192 -10.93 -12.60 -6.35
CA PHE A 192 -9.48 -12.71 -6.14
C PHE A 192 -8.92 -13.95 -6.83
N LEU A 193 -9.52 -15.11 -6.60
CA LEU A 193 -9.10 -16.37 -7.21
C LEU A 193 -9.22 -16.34 -8.75
N ALA A 194 -10.30 -15.74 -9.27
CA ALA A 194 -10.48 -15.58 -10.72
C ALA A 194 -9.45 -14.65 -11.37
N MET A 195 -8.87 -13.72 -10.61
CA MET A 195 -7.81 -12.82 -11.10
C MET A 195 -6.41 -13.42 -10.99
N HIS A 196 -6.21 -14.42 -10.15
CA HIS A 196 -4.91 -15.01 -9.83
C HIS A 196 -4.92 -16.52 -10.10
N ASP A 197 -5.07 -16.91 -11.38
CA ASP A 197 -5.22 -18.32 -11.80
C ASP A 197 -4.11 -19.22 -11.26
N HIS A 198 -2.86 -18.76 -11.27
CA HIS A 198 -1.73 -19.54 -10.79
C HIS A 198 -1.75 -19.78 -9.28
N LEU A 199 -2.28 -18.85 -8.48
CA LEU A 199 -2.50 -19.07 -7.06
C LEU A 199 -3.68 -20.00 -6.81
N ASN A 200 -4.73 -19.92 -7.66
CA ASN A 200 -5.91 -20.77 -7.56
C ASN A 200 -5.58 -22.24 -7.87
N GLU A 201 -4.74 -22.51 -8.87
CA GLU A 201 -4.37 -23.88 -9.26
C GLU A 201 -3.56 -24.60 -8.19
N THR A 202 -2.69 -23.91 -7.46
CA THR A 202 -1.75 -24.53 -6.54
C THR A 202 -2.12 -24.37 -5.07
N PHE A 203 -2.89 -23.35 -4.70
CA PHE A 203 -3.12 -22.89 -3.31
C PHE A 203 -1.81 -22.79 -2.49
N SER A 204 -0.70 -22.69 -3.18
CA SER A 204 0.64 -22.69 -2.64
C SER A 204 1.43 -21.53 -3.23
N LEU A 205 1.94 -20.68 -2.35
CA LEU A 205 2.76 -19.53 -2.75
C LEU A 205 4.14 -19.94 -3.26
N ASN A 206 4.54 -21.16 -3.03
CA ASN A 206 5.84 -21.68 -3.40
C ASN A 206 5.72 -22.97 -4.22
N CYS A 207 4.93 -22.93 -5.29
CA CYS A 207 4.80 -24.07 -6.22
C CYS A 207 6.13 -24.63 -6.72
N VAL A 208 7.25 -24.00 -6.39
CA VAL A 208 8.60 -24.31 -6.85
C VAL A 208 9.69 -24.14 -5.77
N SER A 209 9.37 -23.92 -4.50
CA SER A 209 10.35 -23.83 -3.41
C SER A 209 10.16 -24.89 -2.34
N GLU A 210 11.18 -25.10 -1.53
CA GLU A 210 11.23 -26.12 -0.47
C GLU A 210 10.27 -25.85 0.68
N THR A 211 9.76 -24.63 0.77
CA THR A 211 8.82 -24.19 1.82
C THR A 211 7.58 -23.59 1.19
N THR A 212 6.46 -24.14 1.56
CA THR A 212 5.17 -23.77 0.99
C THR A 212 4.32 -23.05 2.00
N ASP A 213 4.30 -21.71 1.98
CA ASP A 213 3.18 -21.00 2.57
C ASP A 213 1.90 -21.42 1.88
N SER A 214 0.80 -21.54 2.62
CA SER A 214 -0.48 -21.97 2.07
C SER A 214 -1.54 -20.87 2.18
N LEU A 215 -2.40 -20.80 1.17
CA LEU A 215 -3.60 -19.98 1.16
C LEU A 215 -4.81 -20.91 1.32
N ILE A 216 -5.57 -20.71 2.39
CA ILE A 216 -6.71 -21.56 2.73
C ILE A 216 -7.95 -20.67 2.79
N PHE A 217 -8.76 -20.72 1.74
CA PHE A 217 -10.01 -19.97 1.64
C PHE A 217 -11.15 -20.78 2.21
N HIS A 218 -11.92 -20.19 3.11
CA HIS A 218 -13.05 -20.80 3.79
C HIS A 218 -14.37 -20.27 3.25
N ASP A 219 -15.25 -21.18 2.85
CA ASP A 219 -16.62 -20.87 2.42
C ASP A 219 -17.61 -20.80 3.59
N ASP A 220 -17.25 -21.39 4.73
CA ASP A 220 -18.04 -21.44 5.94
C ASP A 220 -17.65 -20.32 6.93
N PRO A 221 -18.53 -19.95 7.86
CA PRO A 221 -18.26 -18.89 8.82
C PRO A 221 -17.09 -19.19 9.74
N TRP A 222 -16.28 -18.17 10.05
CA TRP A 222 -15.14 -18.28 10.96
C TRP A 222 -15.53 -18.84 12.36
N GLU A 223 -16.77 -18.63 12.79
CA GLU A 223 -17.31 -19.11 14.07
C GLU A 223 -17.34 -20.63 14.16
N THR A 224 -17.31 -21.36 13.06
CA THR A 224 -17.27 -22.83 13.05
C THR A 224 -15.86 -23.40 13.28
N HIS A 225 -14.84 -22.55 13.26
CA HIS A 225 -13.42 -22.90 13.36
C HIS A 225 -12.82 -22.62 14.73
N HIS A 226 -13.44 -23.11 15.82
CA HIS A 226 -13.03 -22.82 17.21
C HIS A 226 -11.54 -23.02 17.46
N ALA A 227 -11.01 -24.21 17.13
CA ALA A 227 -9.59 -24.52 17.36
C ALA A 227 -8.66 -23.59 16.59
N LEU A 228 -9.02 -23.20 15.36
CA LEU A 228 -8.23 -22.25 14.57
C LEU A 228 -8.22 -20.86 15.23
N MET A 229 -9.37 -20.37 15.70
CA MET A 229 -9.46 -19.05 16.36
C MET A 229 -8.67 -19.02 17.68
N GLU A 230 -8.60 -20.13 18.40
CA GLU A 230 -7.83 -20.21 19.65
C GLU A 230 -6.31 -20.35 19.42
N LEU A 231 -5.91 -21.03 18.36
CA LEU A 231 -4.50 -21.42 18.13
C LEU A 231 -3.77 -20.51 17.12
N ALA A 232 -4.49 -19.69 16.37
CA ALA A 232 -3.87 -18.77 15.41
C ALA A 232 -2.85 -17.84 16.09
N ASP A 233 -1.70 -17.65 15.47
CA ASP A 233 -0.66 -16.74 15.97
C ASP A 233 -1.06 -15.26 15.79
N ARG A 234 -1.87 -14.97 14.76
CA ARG A 234 -2.39 -13.64 14.46
C ARG A 234 -3.78 -13.72 13.84
N ILE A 235 -4.70 -12.90 14.32
CA ILE A 235 -6.03 -12.70 13.73
C ILE A 235 -6.15 -11.24 13.26
N ILE A 236 -6.41 -11.04 11.99
CA ILE A 236 -6.58 -9.72 11.37
C ILE A 236 -8.06 -9.57 11.01
N ILE A 237 -8.73 -8.62 11.61
CA ILE A 237 -10.15 -8.33 11.41
C ILE A 237 -10.24 -7.06 10.57
N CYS A 238 -10.71 -7.17 9.35
CA CYS A 238 -10.73 -6.06 8.39
C CYS A 238 -11.90 -6.10 7.39
N PRO A 239 -13.16 -6.28 7.84
CA PRO A 239 -14.29 -6.04 6.96
C PRO A 239 -14.34 -4.55 6.59
N ASP A 240 -14.88 -4.23 5.41
CA ASP A 240 -15.01 -2.84 4.95
C ASP A 240 -15.97 -2.02 5.85
N ASN A 241 -16.94 -2.69 6.48
CA ASN A 241 -17.86 -2.08 7.43
C ASN A 241 -17.28 -2.14 8.85
N GLU A 242 -16.87 -1.01 9.41
CA GLU A 242 -16.25 -0.92 10.74
C GLU A 242 -17.11 -1.50 11.88
N PRO A 243 -18.45 -1.29 11.98
CA PRO A 243 -19.29 -1.95 12.98
C PRO A 243 -19.22 -3.46 12.97
N ASP A 244 -19.11 -4.10 11.81
CA ASP A 244 -18.96 -5.55 11.70
C ASP A 244 -17.61 -6.01 12.26
N GLY A 245 -16.54 -5.25 12.03
CA GLY A 245 -15.23 -5.50 12.61
C GLY A 245 -15.26 -5.51 14.14
N TRP A 246 -15.95 -4.54 14.75
CA TRP A 246 -16.15 -4.48 16.20
C TRP A 246 -16.99 -5.65 16.73
N ASN A 247 -18.04 -6.06 16.02
CA ASN A 247 -18.85 -7.22 16.38
C ASN A 247 -18.01 -8.50 16.38
N ILE A 248 -17.20 -8.71 15.36
CA ILE A 248 -16.28 -9.85 15.27
C ILE A 248 -15.27 -9.81 16.43
N TYR A 249 -14.65 -8.66 16.67
CA TYR A 249 -13.69 -8.48 17.77
C TYR A 249 -14.27 -8.85 19.13
N TRP A 250 -15.48 -8.34 19.47
CA TRP A 250 -16.14 -8.65 20.74
C TRP A 250 -16.55 -10.10 20.85
N ARG A 251 -17.03 -10.73 19.76
CA ARG A 251 -17.37 -12.16 19.73
C ARG A 251 -16.14 -13.04 19.94
N LEU A 252 -15.02 -12.75 19.28
CA LEU A 252 -13.76 -13.44 19.50
C LEU A 252 -13.31 -13.37 20.96
N ASN A 253 -13.35 -12.21 21.58
CA ASN A 253 -12.94 -12.08 22.97
C ASN A 253 -13.96 -12.64 23.98
N SER A 254 -15.25 -12.75 23.63
CA SER A 254 -16.30 -13.25 24.54
C SER A 254 -16.45 -14.78 24.52
N TYR A 255 -16.24 -15.40 23.37
CA TYR A 255 -16.56 -16.83 23.16
C TYR A 255 -15.34 -17.70 22.92
N TYR A 256 -14.20 -17.10 22.60
CA TYR A 256 -12.94 -17.79 22.34
C TYR A 256 -11.87 -17.29 23.31
N ASN A 257 -10.76 -18.00 23.38
CA ASN A 257 -9.58 -17.57 24.13
C ASN A 257 -8.36 -17.51 23.18
N PRO A 258 -8.33 -16.52 22.28
CA PRO A 258 -7.28 -16.43 21.27
C PRO A 258 -5.90 -16.32 21.93
N ARG A 259 -4.97 -17.18 21.54
CA ARG A 259 -3.56 -17.12 21.99
C ARG A 259 -2.78 -16.07 21.22
N GLY A 260 -3.15 -15.87 19.96
CA GLY A 260 -2.50 -14.91 19.07
C GLY A 260 -2.98 -13.48 19.27
N ARG A 261 -2.31 -12.56 18.58
CA ARG A 261 -2.66 -11.14 18.61
C ARG A 261 -3.85 -10.89 17.69
N ILE A 262 -4.84 -10.17 18.18
CA ILE A 262 -5.95 -9.68 17.36
C ILE A 262 -5.64 -8.25 16.94
N HIS A 263 -5.67 -8.00 15.63
CA HIS A 263 -5.52 -6.67 15.03
C HIS A 263 -6.82 -6.29 14.33
N LEU A 264 -7.40 -5.14 14.69
CA LEU A 264 -8.67 -4.67 14.18
C LEU A 264 -8.45 -3.45 13.26
N HIS A 265 -8.95 -3.51 12.02
CA HIS A 265 -9.08 -2.33 11.20
C HIS A 265 -10.21 -1.44 11.77
N SER A 266 -9.86 -0.24 12.22
CA SER A 266 -10.82 0.68 12.81
C SER A 266 -10.28 2.10 12.88
N ASN A 267 -11.15 3.07 12.63
CA ASN A 267 -10.92 4.48 12.91
C ASN A 267 -11.13 4.82 14.40
N ARG A 268 -11.87 3.98 15.12
CA ARG A 268 -12.15 4.18 16.53
C ARG A 268 -11.03 3.64 17.39
N LYS A 269 -10.33 4.55 18.08
CA LYS A 269 -9.27 4.20 19.03
C LYS A 269 -9.88 3.80 20.38
N THR A 270 -9.69 2.54 20.79
CA THR A 270 -10.16 2.02 22.07
C THR A 270 -8.96 1.49 22.85
N PRO A 271 -8.76 1.92 24.12
CA PRO A 271 -7.67 1.41 24.95
C PRO A 271 -7.68 -0.12 25.05
N GLY A 272 -6.50 -0.73 24.95
CA GLY A 272 -6.33 -2.19 25.04
C GLY A 272 -6.64 -2.95 23.76
N VAL A 273 -7.09 -2.29 22.68
CA VAL A 273 -7.29 -2.90 21.37
C VAL A 273 -6.12 -2.55 20.45
N SER A 274 -5.56 -3.56 19.78
CA SER A 274 -4.57 -3.34 18.73
C SER A 274 -5.29 -3.04 17.42
N TYR A 275 -5.34 -1.78 17.02
CA TYR A 275 -5.96 -1.34 15.78
C TYR A 275 -4.92 -0.95 14.73
N PHE A 276 -5.37 -0.77 13.49
CA PHE A 276 -4.57 -0.29 12.37
C PHE A 276 -5.45 0.38 11.31
N GLY A 277 -4.81 1.14 10.42
CA GLY A 277 -5.45 1.69 9.23
C GLY A 277 -6.42 2.81 9.51
N THR A 278 -6.16 3.64 10.54
CA THR A 278 -7.00 4.81 10.83
C THR A 278 -6.90 5.84 9.69
N ASN A 279 -7.96 6.59 9.46
CA ASN A 279 -7.93 7.68 8.49
C ASN A 279 -6.80 8.67 8.76
N GLU A 280 -6.47 8.92 10.04
CA GLU A 280 -5.39 9.81 10.45
C GLU A 280 -4.00 9.30 10.02
N GLU A 281 -3.82 7.98 9.93
CA GLU A 281 -2.57 7.36 9.46
C GLU A 281 -2.48 7.33 7.94
N ILE A 282 -3.60 7.09 7.25
CA ILE A 282 -3.64 6.90 5.80
C ILE A 282 -3.71 8.23 5.06
N TYR A 283 -4.61 9.13 5.48
CA TYR A 283 -4.87 10.39 4.75
C TYR A 283 -4.00 11.53 5.30
N THR A 284 -2.70 11.43 5.06
CA THR A 284 -1.72 12.46 5.38
C THR A 284 -1.14 13.09 4.10
N PRO A 285 -0.69 14.35 4.16
CA PRO A 285 0.01 14.97 3.04
C PRO A 285 1.22 14.17 2.57
N ASP A 286 1.96 13.56 3.50
CA ASP A 286 3.11 12.71 3.18
C ASP A 286 2.73 11.50 2.34
N GLN A 287 1.66 10.81 2.71
CA GLN A 287 1.22 9.62 1.98
C GLN A 287 0.59 9.96 0.63
N ILE A 288 -0.29 10.97 0.60
CA ILE A 288 -1.11 11.25 -0.58
C ILE A 288 -0.38 12.15 -1.58
N MET A 289 0.29 13.21 -1.11
CA MET A 289 0.91 14.20 -1.99
C MET A 289 2.40 13.95 -2.21
N ARG A 290 3.12 13.44 -1.21
CA ARG A 290 4.57 13.21 -1.25
C ARG A 290 4.95 11.75 -1.47
N THR A 291 3.95 10.88 -1.58
CA THR A 291 4.13 9.43 -1.82
C THR A 291 5.19 8.79 -0.92
N ALA A 292 5.16 9.10 0.38
CA ALA A 292 6.18 8.69 1.34
C ALA A 292 6.46 7.18 1.34
N LEU A 293 5.41 6.35 1.22
CA LEU A 293 5.55 4.90 1.09
C LEU A 293 6.29 4.46 -0.19
N ASN A 294 6.31 5.28 -1.23
CA ASN A 294 6.96 4.93 -2.49
C ASN A 294 8.39 5.46 -2.60
N LYS A 295 8.86 6.29 -1.64
CA LYS A 295 10.20 6.90 -1.69
C LYS A 295 11.31 5.88 -1.92
N ALA A 296 11.32 4.81 -1.13
CA ALA A 296 12.32 3.75 -1.27
C ALA A 296 12.22 3.02 -2.64
N ALA A 297 11.01 2.80 -3.15
CA ALA A 297 10.78 2.18 -4.46
C ALA A 297 11.25 3.08 -5.62
N ILE A 298 11.01 4.39 -5.53
CA ILE A 298 11.51 5.39 -6.47
C ILE A 298 13.03 5.36 -6.49
N THR A 299 13.68 5.41 -5.33
CA THR A 299 15.13 5.33 -5.20
C THR A 299 15.69 4.02 -5.79
N ILE A 300 15.03 2.87 -5.56
CA ILE A 300 15.41 1.60 -6.17
C ILE A 300 15.35 1.69 -7.71
N ASN A 301 14.33 2.34 -8.26
CA ASN A 301 14.26 2.53 -9.71
C ASN A 301 15.39 3.41 -10.23
N GLU A 302 15.72 4.49 -9.54
CA GLU A 302 16.83 5.38 -9.91
C GLU A 302 18.18 4.67 -9.84
N ILE A 303 18.42 3.86 -8.80
CA ILE A 303 19.62 3.02 -8.67
C ILE A 303 19.70 2.08 -9.86
N PHE A 304 18.60 1.39 -10.21
CA PHE A 304 18.55 0.51 -11.36
C PHE A 304 18.85 1.27 -12.66
N CYS A 305 18.24 2.42 -12.91
CA CYS A 305 18.49 3.23 -14.09
C CYS A 305 19.97 3.66 -14.22
N ARG A 306 20.64 3.93 -13.11
CA ARG A 306 22.07 4.27 -13.08
C ARG A 306 22.99 3.07 -13.28
N SER A 307 22.54 1.85 -12.95
CA SER A 307 23.37 0.63 -12.96
C SER A 307 23.43 -0.08 -14.32
N VAL A 308 22.53 0.24 -15.25
CA VAL A 308 22.46 -0.41 -16.55
C VAL A 308 22.83 0.54 -17.69
N SER A 309 23.38 -0.01 -18.77
CA SER A 309 23.85 0.75 -19.94
C SER A 309 22.84 0.86 -21.08
N TYR A 310 21.65 0.30 -20.93
CA TYR A 310 20.58 0.37 -21.93
C TYR A 310 19.48 1.36 -21.49
N PRO A 311 18.64 1.86 -22.42
CA PRO A 311 17.57 2.78 -22.09
C PRO A 311 16.63 2.21 -21.03
N THR A 312 16.38 2.98 -19.99
CA THR A 312 15.50 2.62 -18.85
C THR A 312 14.33 3.59 -18.79
N ARG A 313 13.31 3.22 -18.03
CA ARG A 313 12.14 4.07 -17.77
C ARG A 313 12.27 4.77 -16.43
N THR A 314 11.98 6.04 -16.38
CA THR A 314 11.82 6.79 -15.13
C THR A 314 10.62 6.25 -14.34
N TRP A 315 10.50 6.61 -13.07
CA TRP A 315 9.37 6.17 -12.22
C TRP A 315 8.00 6.44 -12.86
N ASP A 316 7.82 7.61 -13.44
CA ASP A 316 6.55 8.03 -14.05
C ASP A 316 6.24 7.31 -15.37
N GLU A 317 7.27 6.81 -16.03
CA GLU A 317 7.14 6.04 -17.29
C GLU A 317 6.95 4.52 -17.05
N LEU A 318 7.12 4.05 -15.81
CA LEU A 318 6.87 2.64 -15.48
C LEU A 318 5.38 2.32 -15.61
N ASP A 319 5.09 1.16 -16.18
CA ASP A 319 3.76 0.55 -16.06
C ASP A 319 3.53 0.02 -14.62
N ASP A 320 2.28 -0.30 -14.31
CA ASP A 320 1.87 -0.72 -12.97
C ASP A 320 2.63 -1.96 -12.48
N PHE A 321 2.87 -2.94 -13.36
CA PHE A 321 3.61 -4.16 -13.01
C PHE A 321 5.05 -3.86 -12.58
N HIS A 322 5.77 -3.05 -13.37
CA HIS A 322 7.15 -2.71 -13.06
C HIS A 322 7.26 -1.80 -11.83
N ARG A 323 6.31 -0.89 -11.67
CA ARG A 323 6.23 -0.01 -10.48
C ARG A 323 5.98 -0.84 -9.22
N ASP A 324 5.00 -1.74 -9.24
CA ASP A 324 4.69 -2.59 -8.09
C ASP A 324 5.83 -3.58 -7.77
N SER A 325 6.59 -4.01 -8.78
CA SER A 325 7.81 -4.80 -8.57
C SER A 325 8.86 -4.05 -7.73
N LYS A 326 9.03 -2.74 -7.97
CA LYS A 326 9.94 -1.90 -7.17
C LYS A 326 9.38 -1.66 -5.77
N ILE A 327 8.06 -1.47 -5.64
CA ILE A 327 7.36 -1.33 -4.37
C ILE A 327 7.53 -2.60 -3.53
N ALA A 328 7.28 -3.78 -4.09
CA ALA A 328 7.44 -5.04 -3.38
C ALA A 328 8.90 -5.29 -2.95
N ALA A 329 9.88 -4.86 -3.76
CA ALA A 329 11.29 -4.93 -3.39
C ALA A 329 11.62 -3.98 -2.23
N ALA A 330 11.08 -2.76 -2.25
CA ALA A 330 11.26 -1.76 -1.21
C ALA A 330 10.62 -2.20 0.12
N ASP A 331 9.37 -2.65 0.08
CA ASP A 331 8.65 -3.11 1.27
C ASP A 331 9.33 -4.34 1.93
N HIS A 332 10.04 -5.16 1.16
CA HIS A 332 10.82 -6.29 1.69
C HIS A 332 12.16 -5.87 2.32
N LEU A 333 12.63 -4.63 2.17
CA LEU A 333 13.91 -4.19 2.77
C LEU A 333 13.89 -4.30 4.30
N LEU A 334 12.77 -3.97 4.93
CA LEU A 334 12.63 -4.11 6.38
C LEU A 334 12.82 -5.56 6.83
N MET A 335 12.24 -6.52 6.10
CA MET A 335 12.42 -7.95 6.38
C MET A 335 13.88 -8.37 6.23
N LYS A 336 14.58 -7.92 5.17
CA LYS A 336 16.02 -8.17 4.97
C LYS A 336 16.85 -7.66 6.14
N VAL A 337 16.55 -6.47 6.63
CA VAL A 337 17.24 -5.88 7.79
C VAL A 337 17.05 -6.74 9.05
N ARG A 338 15.81 -7.19 9.31
CA ARG A 338 15.50 -8.07 10.45
C ARG A 338 16.23 -9.40 10.35
N ILE A 339 16.32 -9.99 9.15
CA ILE A 339 17.09 -11.22 8.90
C ILE A 339 18.58 -11.02 9.19
N LEU A 340 19.16 -9.95 8.67
CA LEU A 340 20.59 -9.67 8.80
C LEU A 340 21.00 -9.36 10.23
N LEU A 341 20.24 -8.51 10.91
CA LEU A 341 20.52 -8.09 12.27
C LEU A 341 20.00 -9.09 13.32
N LYS A 342 19.23 -10.10 12.91
CA LYS A 342 18.57 -11.08 13.80
C LYS A 342 17.75 -10.40 14.89
N ASP A 343 17.06 -9.32 14.51
CA ASP A 343 16.30 -8.48 15.43
C ASP A 343 14.90 -8.21 14.86
N GLU A 344 13.92 -8.93 15.39
CA GLU A 344 12.52 -8.81 14.98
C GLU A 344 11.79 -7.62 15.60
N THR A 345 12.43 -6.88 16.48
CA THR A 345 11.86 -5.67 17.09
C THR A 345 11.97 -4.44 16.18
N ILE A 346 12.78 -4.52 15.11
CA ILE A 346 12.94 -3.44 14.15
C ILE A 346 11.66 -3.30 13.33
N THR A 347 11.06 -2.11 13.40
CA THR A 347 9.82 -1.75 12.67
C THR A 347 10.01 -0.57 11.72
N GLU A 348 11.21 0.01 11.68
CA GLU A 348 11.52 1.17 10.84
C GLU A 348 12.89 1.00 10.17
N LEU A 349 12.97 1.40 8.90
CA LEU A 349 14.21 1.39 8.14
C LEU A 349 14.84 2.78 8.16
N THR A 350 15.85 2.97 9.03
CA THR A 350 16.65 4.21 9.09
C THR A 350 17.98 4.04 8.36
N PRO A 351 18.65 5.16 7.97
CA PRO A 351 20.00 5.10 7.38
C PRO A 351 20.99 4.30 8.21
N GLU A 352 21.00 4.47 9.52
CA GLU A 352 21.93 3.78 10.44
C GLU A 352 21.65 2.28 10.48
N ILE A 353 20.36 1.89 10.53
CA ILE A 353 19.93 0.49 10.52
C ILE A 353 20.31 -0.16 9.19
N ALA A 354 20.05 0.52 8.07
CA ALA A 354 20.40 0.03 6.74
C ALA A 354 21.91 -0.15 6.57
N GLN A 355 22.73 0.79 7.06
CA GLN A 355 24.20 0.69 7.04
C GLN A 355 24.70 -0.49 7.88
N ARG A 356 24.16 -0.68 9.09
CA ARG A 356 24.51 -1.82 9.95
C ARG A 356 24.18 -3.15 9.28
N ALA A 357 22.98 -3.27 8.71
CA ALA A 357 22.54 -4.46 8.01
C ALA A 357 23.42 -4.73 6.77
N SER A 358 23.73 -3.72 5.99
CA SER A 358 24.63 -3.80 4.83
C SER A 358 26.03 -4.30 5.22
N LYS A 359 26.58 -3.83 6.33
CA LYS A 359 27.87 -4.34 6.86
C LYS A 359 27.77 -5.83 7.21
N VAL A 360 26.72 -6.24 7.93
CA VAL A 360 26.48 -7.65 8.26
C VAL A 360 26.39 -8.49 7.00
N TYR A 361 25.64 -8.04 5.97
CA TYR A 361 25.54 -8.73 4.70
C TYR A 361 26.90 -8.94 4.04
N ARG A 362 27.73 -7.89 3.91
CA ARG A 362 29.08 -7.98 3.33
C ARG A 362 29.97 -8.97 4.05
N ASP A 363 29.88 -9.05 5.36
CA ASP A 363 30.69 -9.95 6.17
C ASP A 363 30.20 -11.39 6.08
N THR A 364 28.89 -11.61 6.16
CA THR A 364 28.29 -12.95 6.21
C THR A 364 28.17 -13.62 4.87
N ARG A 365 28.01 -12.87 3.75
CA ARG A 365 27.92 -13.45 2.40
C ARG A 365 29.21 -14.15 1.93
N LYS A 366 30.31 -13.94 2.62
CA LYS A 366 31.57 -14.67 2.37
C LYS A 366 31.46 -16.15 2.69
N ALA A 367 30.55 -16.54 3.56
CA ALA A 367 30.23 -17.93 3.85
C ALA A 367 29.22 -18.45 2.81
N PRO A 368 29.56 -19.51 2.04
CA PRO A 368 28.71 -20.00 0.95
C PRO A 368 27.28 -20.34 1.37
N ALA A 369 27.08 -20.93 2.57
CA ALA A 369 25.76 -21.26 3.10
C ALA A 369 24.90 -20.02 3.37
N MET A 370 25.51 -18.93 3.86
CA MET A 370 24.79 -17.68 4.11
C MET A 370 24.40 -16.98 2.79
N GLN A 371 25.33 -16.96 1.83
CA GLN A 371 25.04 -16.38 0.52
C GLN A 371 23.92 -17.15 -0.18
N GLU A 372 23.95 -18.47 -0.12
CA GLU A 372 22.91 -19.33 -0.67
C GLU A 372 21.55 -19.07 -0.04
N MET A 373 21.50 -18.93 1.29
CA MET A 373 20.29 -18.58 2.03
C MET A 373 19.71 -17.23 1.56
N TYR A 374 20.54 -16.20 1.45
CA TYR A 374 20.11 -14.88 1.00
C TYR A 374 19.52 -14.91 -0.42
N ARG A 375 20.18 -15.62 -1.33
CA ARG A 375 19.72 -15.79 -2.70
C ARG A 375 18.39 -16.52 -2.78
N ARG A 376 18.19 -17.57 -1.99
CA ARG A 376 16.93 -18.32 -1.91
C ARG A 376 15.79 -17.44 -1.42
N ILE A 377 16.00 -16.64 -0.36
CA ILE A 377 15.00 -15.72 0.17
C ILE A 377 14.56 -14.71 -0.92
N ASP A 378 15.52 -14.09 -1.62
CA ASP A 378 15.17 -13.13 -2.68
C ASP A 378 14.50 -13.80 -3.87
N HIS A 379 14.95 -14.99 -4.26
CA HIS A 379 14.31 -15.75 -5.33
C HIS A 379 12.87 -16.10 -4.98
N THR A 380 12.60 -16.54 -3.74
CA THR A 380 11.26 -16.85 -3.26
C THR A 380 10.34 -15.61 -3.34
N ARG A 381 10.82 -14.45 -2.85
CA ARG A 381 10.08 -13.18 -2.94
C ARG A 381 9.77 -12.82 -4.40
N TRP A 382 10.77 -12.88 -5.25
CA TRP A 382 10.67 -12.53 -6.66
C TRP A 382 9.71 -13.48 -7.39
N LEU A 383 9.80 -14.76 -7.13
CA LEU A 383 8.93 -15.79 -7.70
C LEU A 383 7.46 -15.56 -7.30
N ARG A 384 7.20 -15.30 -5.99
CA ARG A 384 5.84 -15.01 -5.50
C ARG A 384 5.25 -13.79 -6.22
N PHE A 385 6.03 -12.72 -6.38
CA PHE A 385 5.58 -11.53 -7.09
C PHE A 385 5.15 -11.85 -8.52
N TYR A 386 5.96 -12.56 -9.27
CA TYR A 386 5.64 -12.91 -10.67
C TYR A 386 4.45 -13.86 -10.75
N THR A 387 4.37 -14.87 -9.90
CA THR A 387 3.23 -15.80 -9.84
C THR A 387 1.92 -15.06 -9.51
N PHE A 388 1.97 -14.12 -8.58
CA PHE A 388 0.83 -13.27 -8.24
C PHE A 388 0.29 -12.50 -9.45
N TYR A 389 1.16 -12.07 -10.34
CA TYR A 389 0.81 -11.40 -11.59
C TYR A 389 0.58 -12.36 -12.78
N ASN A 390 0.30 -13.64 -12.51
CA ASN A 390 0.02 -14.69 -13.50
C ASN A 390 1.16 -14.90 -14.51
N TRP A 391 2.40 -14.73 -14.08
CA TRP A 391 3.56 -15.15 -14.85
C TRP A 391 3.84 -16.64 -14.63
N SER A 392 4.33 -17.31 -15.66
CA SER A 392 4.66 -18.73 -15.64
C SER A 392 6.06 -19.00 -16.16
N TYR A 393 6.53 -20.23 -15.96
CA TYR A 393 7.79 -20.68 -16.55
C TYR A 393 7.71 -20.71 -18.08
N GLY A 394 8.78 -20.29 -18.73
CA GLY A 394 8.98 -20.42 -20.17
C GLY A 394 10.46 -20.46 -20.50
N LEU A 395 10.85 -21.05 -21.65
CA LEU A 395 12.25 -21.21 -22.05
C LEU A 395 12.98 -19.88 -22.28
N ALA A 396 12.24 -18.83 -22.60
CA ALA A 396 12.74 -17.46 -22.77
C ALA A 396 11.76 -16.47 -22.15
N ARG A 397 12.26 -15.26 -21.82
CA ARG A 397 11.38 -14.18 -21.34
C ARG A 397 10.48 -13.72 -22.49
N ASN A 398 9.18 -13.70 -22.22
CA ASN A 398 8.16 -13.20 -23.12
C ASN A 398 7.10 -12.42 -22.33
N ASP A 399 7.16 -11.09 -22.41
CA ASP A 399 6.30 -10.20 -21.65
C ASP A 399 4.84 -10.24 -22.15
N THR A 400 4.62 -10.59 -23.43
CA THR A 400 3.27 -10.67 -24.01
C THR A 400 2.44 -11.81 -23.41
N VAL A 401 3.08 -12.97 -23.22
CA VAL A 401 2.43 -14.16 -22.64
C VAL A 401 2.84 -14.41 -21.18
N ARG A 402 3.50 -13.45 -20.56
CA ARG A 402 3.94 -13.49 -19.17
C ARG A 402 4.74 -14.73 -18.81
N GLN A 403 5.80 -15.02 -19.58
CA GLN A 403 6.70 -16.12 -19.33
C GLN A 403 8.11 -15.65 -18.97
N HIS A 404 8.75 -16.37 -18.03
CA HIS A 404 10.10 -16.06 -17.62
C HIS A 404 10.88 -17.34 -17.29
N PRO A 405 12.15 -17.51 -17.77
CA PRO A 405 12.91 -18.75 -17.59
C PRO A 405 13.40 -18.98 -16.16
N MET A 406 13.38 -17.98 -15.32
CA MET A 406 13.75 -18.11 -13.90
C MET A 406 12.56 -18.41 -12.99
N LEU A 407 11.34 -18.57 -13.50
CA LEU A 407 10.17 -18.99 -12.72
C LEU A 407 10.18 -20.50 -12.52
N CYS A 408 11.24 -21.00 -11.89
CA CYS A 408 11.50 -22.39 -11.60
C CYS A 408 12.10 -22.52 -10.18
N PRO A 409 12.17 -23.73 -9.61
CA PRO A 409 12.87 -23.98 -8.35
C PRO A 409 14.27 -23.37 -8.34
N TYR A 410 14.66 -22.76 -7.22
CA TYR A 410 15.96 -22.12 -7.09
C TYR A 410 17.15 -23.05 -7.48
N ASP A 411 17.05 -24.36 -7.18
CA ASP A 411 18.09 -25.32 -7.49
C ASP A 411 18.26 -25.59 -8.99
N GLN A 412 17.26 -25.27 -9.80
CA GLN A 412 17.30 -25.34 -11.27
C GLN A 412 17.94 -24.12 -11.92
N LEU A 413 18.15 -23.05 -11.16
CA LEU A 413 18.82 -21.85 -11.66
C LEU A 413 20.31 -22.15 -11.92
N ASN A 414 20.82 -21.64 -13.03
CA ASN A 414 22.25 -21.68 -13.31
C ASN A 414 23.05 -20.73 -12.39
N PRO A 415 24.37 -20.85 -12.29
CA PRO A 415 25.17 -20.03 -11.39
C PRO A 415 25.09 -18.52 -11.65
N GLU A 416 24.85 -18.08 -12.88
CA GLU A 416 24.70 -16.68 -13.24
C GLU A 416 23.36 -16.12 -12.73
N GLN A 417 22.27 -16.82 -13.00
CA GLN A 417 20.94 -16.49 -12.50
C GLN A 417 20.88 -16.43 -10.97
N LYS A 418 21.61 -17.34 -10.28
CA LYS A 418 21.75 -17.30 -8.82
C LYS A 418 22.49 -16.04 -8.36
N ARG A 419 23.54 -15.61 -9.07
CA ARG A 419 24.27 -14.38 -8.73
C ARG A 419 23.45 -13.11 -8.92
N GLU A 420 22.51 -13.08 -9.87
CA GLU A 420 21.60 -11.94 -10.04
C GLU A 420 20.80 -11.63 -8.76
N ARG A 421 20.56 -12.62 -7.89
CA ARG A 421 19.85 -12.43 -6.62
C ARG A 421 20.67 -11.64 -5.60
N ASP A 422 21.99 -11.56 -5.73
CA ASP A 422 22.83 -10.78 -4.83
C ASP A 422 22.51 -9.28 -4.89
N ALA A 423 22.19 -8.77 -6.07
CA ALA A 423 21.85 -7.35 -6.30
C ALA A 423 20.72 -6.85 -5.39
N ALA A 424 19.74 -7.69 -5.11
CA ALA A 424 18.62 -7.33 -4.23
C ALA A 424 19.03 -7.09 -2.76
N TRP A 425 20.13 -7.70 -2.29
CA TRP A 425 20.68 -7.49 -0.95
C TRP A 425 21.68 -6.32 -0.94
N GLU A 426 22.38 -6.12 -2.03
CA GLU A 426 23.31 -4.98 -2.22
C GLU A 426 22.58 -3.65 -2.27
N LEU A 427 21.29 -3.64 -2.61
CA LEU A 427 20.43 -2.46 -2.53
C LEU A 427 20.42 -1.79 -1.15
N LEU A 428 20.60 -2.55 -0.04
CA LEU A 428 20.65 -1.96 1.30
C LEU A 428 21.79 -0.96 1.46
N GLU A 429 22.94 -1.22 0.84
CA GLU A 429 24.09 -0.30 0.88
C GLU A 429 23.83 0.94 0.02
N GLN A 430 23.20 0.75 -1.12
CA GLN A 430 22.95 1.82 -2.08
C GLN A 430 21.82 2.75 -1.66
N ILE A 431 20.81 2.23 -0.96
CA ILE A 431 19.66 3.01 -0.52
C ILE A 431 19.90 3.74 0.82
N ALA A 432 20.79 3.22 1.67
CA ALA A 432 21.04 3.78 3.00
C ALA A 432 21.32 5.29 3.03
N PRO A 433 22.08 5.87 2.07
CA PRO A 433 22.30 7.32 2.04
C PRO A 433 21.06 8.15 1.63
N GLU A 434 20.05 7.52 1.03
CA GLU A 434 18.87 8.16 0.46
C GLU A 434 17.63 8.05 1.39
N LEU A 435 17.70 7.23 2.43
CA LEU A 435 16.65 7.08 3.44
C LEU A 435 16.64 8.30 4.39
#